data_daf681e8061ec245df6bb8fee102b37f
#
_entry.id   daf681e8061ec245df6bb8fee102b37f
#
_cell.length_a   1.000
_cell.length_b   1.000
_cell.length_c   1.000
_cell.angle_alpha   90.00
_cell.angle_beta   90.00
_cell.angle_gamma   90.00
#
_symmetry.space_group_name_H-M   'P 1'
#
loop_
_entity.id
_entity.type
_entity.pdbx_description
1 polymer ?
#
loop_
_entity_poly.entity_id
_entity_poly.type
_entity_poly.pdbx_seq_one_letter_code
_entity_poly.pdbx_strand_id
1 'polypeptide(L)'
;MSEDSESTDRHANIRIRSYKLLEDAQLTASTTDAAYDSRQTRSAVTQLFKARSGKTPYDWQLDVTEAILLGLDSVVIAGTGSGKTIPFMLPLLAHPEKVVIIISPLKVLQRDQVCLENSLI
;
A
#
# COMPACT_ATOMS: atom_id res chain seq x y z
N MET A 1 11.73 23.40 -23.54
CA MET A 1 12.50 23.39 -22.31
C MET A 1 11.70 23.73 -21.06
N SER A 2 10.64 24.55 -21.16
CA SER A 2 9.77 24.87 -20.03
C SER A 2 8.78 23.75 -19.67
N GLU A 3 8.43 22.85 -20.58
CA GLU A 3 7.47 21.79 -20.37
C GLU A 3 7.98 20.67 -19.44
N ASP A 4 9.27 20.34 -19.50
CA ASP A 4 9.86 19.29 -18.67
C ASP A 4 9.98 19.74 -17.19
N SER A 5 10.27 21.01 -16.92
CA SER A 5 10.34 21.55 -15.57
C SER A 5 8.95 21.65 -14.92
N GLU A 6 7.94 22.08 -15.68
CA GLU A 6 6.55 22.15 -15.21
C GLU A 6 5.97 20.78 -14.90
N SER A 7 6.29 19.78 -15.72
CA SER A 7 5.88 18.41 -15.50
C SER A 7 6.52 17.84 -14.22
N THR A 8 7.79 18.07 -14.00
CA THR A 8 8.52 17.64 -12.80
C THR A 8 7.96 18.27 -11.54
N ASP A 9 7.68 19.58 -11.58
CA ASP A 9 7.08 20.30 -10.45
C ASP A 9 5.68 19.81 -10.13
N ARG A 10 4.89 19.49 -11.16
CA ARG A 10 3.55 18.95 -11.00
C ARG A 10 3.56 17.60 -10.32
N HIS A 11 4.44 16.69 -10.73
CA HIS A 11 4.60 15.37 -10.11
C HIS A 11 5.07 15.48 -8.65
N ALA A 12 6.02 16.37 -8.37
CA ALA A 12 6.48 16.63 -7.00
C ALA A 12 5.33 17.15 -6.12
N ASN A 13 4.52 18.07 -6.61
CA ASN A 13 3.38 18.61 -5.88
C ASN A 13 2.29 17.55 -5.61
N ILE A 14 2.00 16.69 -6.57
CA ILE A 14 1.05 15.58 -6.39
C ILE A 14 1.56 14.62 -5.31
N ARG A 15 2.83 14.30 -5.32
CA ARG A 15 3.46 13.43 -4.33
C ARG A 15 3.39 14.03 -2.93
N ILE A 16 3.71 15.29 -2.77
CA ILE A 16 3.63 16.01 -1.49
C ILE A 16 2.20 15.99 -0.95
N ARG A 17 1.21 16.25 -1.79
CA ARG A 17 -0.21 16.21 -1.40
C ARG A 17 -0.64 14.80 -0.96
N SER A 18 -0.20 13.78 -1.67
CA SER A 18 -0.52 12.40 -1.36
C SER A 18 0.01 12.00 0.02
N TYR A 19 1.26 12.32 0.32
CA TYR A 19 1.85 12.04 1.61
C TYR A 19 1.22 12.85 2.74
N LYS A 20 0.83 14.08 2.47
CA LYS A 20 0.09 14.89 3.45
C LYS A 20 -1.25 14.29 3.81
N LEU A 21 -1.99 13.77 2.83
CA LEU A 21 -3.25 13.07 3.10
C LEU A 21 -3.04 11.84 3.99
N LEU A 22 -1.97 11.09 3.77
CA LEU A 22 -1.61 9.96 4.61
C LEU A 22 -1.28 10.39 6.03
N GLU A 23 -0.45 11.42 6.20
CA GLU A 23 -0.10 11.96 7.51
C GLU A 23 -1.33 12.47 8.27
N ASP A 24 -2.20 13.21 7.60
CA ASP A 24 -3.44 13.70 8.19
C ASP A 24 -4.36 12.55 8.63
N ALA A 25 -4.45 11.49 7.83
CA ALA A 25 -5.22 10.30 8.16
C ALA A 25 -4.62 9.54 9.35
N GLN A 26 -3.30 9.42 9.42
CA GLN A 26 -2.59 8.82 10.56
C GLN A 26 -2.85 9.59 11.84
N LEU A 27 -2.77 10.92 11.77
CA LEU A 27 -3.02 11.80 12.90
C LEU A 27 -4.47 11.69 13.37
N THR A 28 -5.42 11.73 12.45
CA THR A 28 -6.84 11.59 12.75
C THR A 28 -7.14 10.24 13.40
N ALA A 29 -6.58 9.17 12.88
CA ALA A 29 -6.74 7.83 13.45
C ALA A 29 -6.19 7.74 14.88
N SER A 30 -5.01 8.29 15.14
CA SER A 30 -4.40 8.28 16.47
C SER A 30 -5.14 9.14 17.48
N THR A 31 -5.84 10.17 17.05
CA THR A 31 -6.68 11.01 17.94
C THR A 31 -8.08 10.44 18.17
N THR A 32 -8.65 9.75 17.19
CA THR A 32 -9.98 9.14 17.27
C THR A 32 -9.95 7.80 17.99
N ASP A 33 -8.92 7.00 17.71
CA ASP A 33 -8.66 5.70 18.33
C ASP A 33 -7.29 5.74 18.99
N ALA A 34 -7.27 5.90 20.31
CA ALA A 34 -6.03 5.94 21.08
C ALA A 34 -5.18 4.66 20.98
N ALA A 35 -5.77 3.56 20.50
CA ALA A 35 -5.07 2.31 20.27
C ALA A 35 -4.36 2.25 18.91
N TYR A 36 -4.66 3.17 17.99
CA TYR A 36 -4.03 3.19 16.69
C TYR A 36 -2.61 3.77 16.77
N ASP A 37 -1.65 2.97 16.33
CA ASP A 37 -0.25 3.38 16.19
C ASP A 37 0.26 2.94 14.82
N SER A 38 0.61 3.91 13.98
CA SER A 38 1.14 3.68 12.63
C SER A 38 2.39 2.79 12.65
N ARG A 39 3.28 3.04 13.58
CA ARG A 39 4.53 2.27 13.71
C ARG A 39 4.26 0.81 14.05
N GLN A 40 3.37 0.55 14.99
CA GLN A 40 2.96 -0.81 15.35
C GLN A 40 2.26 -1.51 14.20
N THR A 41 1.37 -0.84 13.50
CA THR A 41 0.66 -1.38 12.34
C THR A 41 1.63 -1.79 11.24
N ARG A 42 2.59 -0.93 10.90
CA ARG A 42 3.61 -1.21 9.89
C ARG A 42 4.53 -2.36 10.32
N SER A 43 4.93 -2.38 11.57
CA SER A 43 5.77 -3.44 12.13
C SER A 43 5.05 -4.80 12.10
N ALA A 44 3.79 -4.84 12.50
CA ALA A 44 2.98 -6.06 12.49
C ALA A 44 2.82 -6.62 11.07
N VAL A 45 2.48 -5.77 10.10
CA VAL A 45 2.35 -6.17 8.69
C VAL A 45 3.69 -6.67 8.13
N THR A 46 4.78 -5.98 8.43
CA THR A 46 6.13 -6.38 8.02
C THR A 46 6.50 -7.75 8.55
N GLN A 47 6.27 -8.01 9.83
CA GLN A 47 6.56 -9.31 10.44
C GLN A 47 5.73 -10.44 9.84
N LEU A 48 4.43 -10.21 9.65
CA LEU A 48 3.53 -11.20 9.07
C LEU A 48 3.92 -11.53 7.62
N PHE A 49 4.25 -10.52 6.83
CA PHE A 49 4.68 -10.71 5.46
C PHE A 49 6.02 -11.44 5.38
N LYS A 50 6.98 -11.06 6.23
CA LYS A 50 8.28 -11.71 6.30
C LYS A 50 8.17 -13.18 6.72
N ALA A 51 7.29 -13.49 7.67
CA ALA A 51 7.05 -14.86 8.11
C ALA A 51 6.50 -15.75 7.00
N ARG A 52 5.71 -15.19 6.09
CA ARG A 52 5.06 -15.94 5.00
C ARG A 52 5.87 -16.00 3.72
N SER A 53 6.53 -14.90 3.35
CA SER A 53 7.25 -14.77 2.08
C SER A 53 8.77 -14.81 2.21
N GLY A 54 9.30 -14.63 3.41
CA GLY A 54 10.74 -14.48 3.64
C GLY A 54 11.30 -13.12 3.19
N LYS A 55 10.44 -12.21 2.75
CA LYS A 55 10.83 -10.91 2.22
C LYS A 55 10.32 -9.78 3.11
N THR A 56 11.01 -8.64 3.05
CA THR A 56 10.59 -7.41 3.74
C THR A 56 9.90 -6.49 2.74
N PRO A 57 8.71 -5.93 3.06
CA PRO A 57 8.06 -4.96 2.19
C PRO A 57 8.91 -3.70 2.02
N TYR A 58 8.79 -3.07 0.87
CA TYR A 58 9.35 -1.73 0.64
C TYR A 58 8.53 -0.66 1.38
N ASP A 59 9.14 0.45 1.72
CA ASP A 59 8.46 1.55 2.41
C ASP A 59 7.23 2.05 1.66
N TRP A 60 7.31 2.19 0.33
CA TRP A 60 6.17 2.62 -0.47
C TRP A 60 5.01 1.60 -0.44
N GLN A 61 5.31 0.31 -0.32
CA GLN A 61 4.27 -0.72 -0.17
C GLN A 61 3.55 -0.59 1.17
N LEU A 62 4.28 -0.28 2.22
CA LEU A 62 3.71 -0.01 3.55
C LEU A 62 2.90 1.28 3.56
N ASP A 63 3.33 2.32 2.85
CA ASP A 63 2.59 3.57 2.70
C ASP A 63 1.21 3.34 2.07
N VAL A 64 1.16 2.58 0.98
CA VAL A 64 -0.11 2.23 0.32
C VAL A 64 -0.97 1.34 1.20
N THR A 65 -0.37 0.35 1.85
CA THR A 65 -1.07 -0.55 2.78
C THR A 65 -1.74 0.23 3.90
N GLU A 66 -1.02 1.13 4.52
CA GLU A 66 -1.56 1.95 5.60
C GLU A 66 -2.64 2.91 5.12
N ALA A 67 -2.46 3.51 3.94
CA ALA A 67 -3.49 4.35 3.32
C ALA A 67 -4.80 3.58 3.14
N ILE A 68 -4.74 2.34 2.66
CA ILE A 68 -5.91 1.48 2.51
C ILE A 68 -6.54 1.16 3.87
N LEU A 69 -5.74 0.82 4.87
CA LEU A 69 -6.22 0.52 6.22
C LEU A 69 -6.91 1.73 6.88
N LEU A 70 -6.47 2.92 6.54
CA LEU A 70 -7.06 4.18 7.03
C LEU A 70 -8.26 4.66 6.20
N GLY A 71 -8.67 3.90 5.18
CA GLY A 71 -9.83 4.22 4.35
C GLY A 71 -9.56 5.21 3.22
N LEU A 72 -8.30 5.43 2.86
CA LEU A 72 -7.93 6.27 1.73
C LEU A 72 -7.90 5.46 0.43
N ASP A 73 -8.31 6.11 -0.66
CA ASP A 73 -8.11 5.58 -2.00
C ASP A 73 -6.66 5.82 -2.43
N SER A 74 -6.10 4.87 -3.18
CA SER A 74 -4.70 4.94 -3.61
C SER A 74 -4.54 4.56 -5.07
N VAL A 75 -3.74 5.33 -5.78
CA VAL A 75 -3.27 5.02 -7.13
C VAL A 75 -1.77 4.77 -7.08
N VAL A 76 -1.33 3.61 -7.56
CA VAL A 76 0.07 3.21 -7.54
C VAL A 76 0.61 3.16 -8.97
N ILE A 77 1.64 3.97 -9.21
CA ILE A 77 2.38 3.96 -10.47
C ILE A 77 3.79 3.47 -10.17
N ALA A 78 4.10 2.28 -10.61
CA ALA A 78 5.40 1.65 -10.37
C ALA A 78 5.80 0.78 -11.55
N GLY A 79 7.10 0.57 -11.72
CA GLY A 79 7.63 -0.23 -12.80
C GLY A 79 7.22 -1.70 -12.73
N THR A 80 7.30 -2.41 -13.85
CA THR A 80 7.05 -3.84 -13.93
C THR A 80 8.01 -4.60 -13.02
N GLY A 81 7.50 -5.57 -12.26
CA GLY A 81 8.30 -6.36 -11.32
C GLY A 81 8.60 -5.68 -9.99
N SER A 82 8.04 -4.50 -9.72
CA SER A 82 8.24 -3.77 -8.46
C SER A 82 7.34 -4.22 -7.31
N GLY A 83 6.50 -5.23 -7.51
CA GLY A 83 5.59 -5.74 -6.47
C GLY A 83 4.37 -4.87 -6.23
N LYS A 84 3.78 -4.31 -7.29
CA LYS A 84 2.60 -3.43 -7.23
C LYS A 84 1.36 -4.06 -6.58
N THR A 85 1.23 -5.36 -6.69
CA THR A 85 0.05 -6.09 -6.18
C THR A 85 0.13 -6.31 -4.67
N ILE A 86 1.33 -6.40 -4.11
CA ILE A 86 1.56 -6.69 -2.69
C ILE A 86 0.84 -5.72 -1.76
N PRO A 87 0.88 -4.39 -1.97
CA PRO A 87 0.22 -3.44 -1.06
C PRO A 87 -1.29 -3.64 -0.94
N PHE A 88 -1.93 -4.21 -1.95
CA PHE A 88 -3.38 -4.48 -1.92
C PHE A 88 -3.70 -5.76 -1.14
N MET A 89 -2.73 -6.63 -0.94
CA MET A 89 -2.87 -7.88 -0.18
C MET A 89 -2.41 -7.75 1.27
N LEU A 90 -1.45 -6.88 1.55
CA LEU A 90 -0.92 -6.69 2.89
C LEU A 90 -1.99 -6.32 3.94
N PRO A 91 -3.04 -5.53 3.62
CA PRO A 91 -4.11 -5.26 4.59
C PRO A 91 -4.82 -6.51 5.10
N LEU A 92 -4.88 -7.58 4.31
CA LEU A 92 -5.46 -8.86 4.73
C LEU A 92 -4.66 -9.54 5.84
N LEU A 93 -3.37 -9.29 5.92
CA LEU A 93 -2.53 -9.81 6.99
C LEU A 93 -2.86 -9.18 8.34
N ALA A 94 -3.22 -7.89 8.33
CA ALA A 94 -3.66 -7.18 9.51
C ALA A 94 -5.12 -7.50 9.87
N HIS A 95 -5.95 -7.75 8.88
CA HIS A 95 -7.38 -8.00 9.03
C HIS A 95 -7.81 -9.23 8.20
N PRO A 96 -7.48 -10.45 8.66
CA PRO A 96 -7.78 -11.68 7.90
C PRO A 96 -9.29 -11.95 7.75
N GLU A 97 -10.13 -11.29 8.53
CA GLU A 97 -11.59 -11.36 8.43
C GLU A 97 -12.17 -10.58 7.24
N LYS A 98 -11.38 -9.72 6.62
CA LYS A 98 -11.81 -8.90 5.49
C LYS A 98 -11.55 -9.60 4.16
N VAL A 99 -12.26 -9.17 3.13
CA VAL A 99 -12.14 -9.66 1.76
C VAL A 99 -11.63 -8.55 0.86
N VAL A 100 -10.69 -8.89 -0.01
CA VAL A 100 -10.21 -8.00 -1.07
C VAL A 100 -10.72 -8.52 -2.40
N ILE A 101 -11.30 -7.63 -3.20
CA ILE A 101 -11.75 -7.93 -4.56
C ILE A 101 -10.77 -7.28 -5.53
N ILE A 102 -10.12 -8.10 -6.36
CA ILE A 102 -9.17 -7.64 -7.36
C ILE A 102 -9.79 -7.82 -8.74
N ILE A 103 -9.90 -6.72 -9.47
CA ILE A 103 -10.38 -6.72 -10.85
C ILE A 103 -9.18 -6.45 -11.77
N SER A 104 -8.81 -7.45 -12.56
CA SER A 104 -7.67 -7.35 -13.47
C SER A 104 -8.12 -7.68 -14.90
N PRO A 105 -7.85 -6.80 -15.86
CA PRO A 105 -8.20 -7.03 -17.26
C PRO A 105 -7.26 -7.99 -17.98
N LEU A 106 -6.07 -8.29 -17.40
CA LEU A 106 -5.05 -9.10 -18.02
C LEU A 106 -4.95 -10.49 -17.36
N LYS A 107 -5.08 -11.55 -18.15
CA LYS A 107 -5.04 -12.93 -17.68
C LYS A 107 -3.72 -13.30 -16.97
N VAL A 108 -2.59 -12.77 -17.43
CA VAL A 108 -1.28 -13.00 -16.82
C VAL A 108 -1.23 -12.41 -15.40
N LEU A 109 -1.73 -11.19 -15.22
CA LEU A 109 -1.83 -10.56 -13.90
C LEU A 109 -2.76 -11.33 -12.97
N GLN A 110 -3.86 -11.88 -13.48
CA GLN A 110 -4.77 -12.71 -12.69
C GLN A 110 -4.08 -13.96 -12.15
N ARG A 111 -3.26 -14.62 -12.94
CA ARG A 111 -2.48 -15.79 -12.49
C ARG A 111 -1.50 -15.42 -11.40
N ASP A 112 -0.75 -14.34 -11.58
CA ASP A 112 0.23 -13.87 -10.60
C ASP A 112 -0.45 -13.47 -9.29
N GLN A 113 -1.61 -12.84 -9.33
CA GLN A 113 -2.40 -12.47 -8.16
C GLN A 113 -2.89 -13.70 -7.40
N VAL A 114 -3.42 -14.71 -8.10
CA VAL A 114 -3.87 -15.97 -7.48
C VAL A 114 -2.69 -16.69 -6.80
N CYS A 115 -1.54 -16.73 -7.43
CA CYS A 115 -0.33 -17.31 -6.83
C CYS A 115 0.10 -16.57 -5.56
N LEU A 116 0.04 -15.24 -5.56
CA LEU A 116 0.35 -14.41 -4.39
C LEU A 116 -0.65 -14.62 -3.25
N GLU A 117 -1.94 -14.64 -3.56
CA GLU A 117 -2.99 -14.93 -2.58
C GLU A 117 -2.77 -16.29 -1.91
N ASN A 118 -2.52 -17.32 -2.68
CA ASN A 118 -2.25 -18.67 -2.16
C ASN A 118 -0.97 -18.74 -1.33
N SER A 119 0.01 -17.88 -1.63
CA SER A 119 1.25 -17.80 -0.86
C SER A 119 1.10 -17.04 0.46
N LEU A 120 0.17 -16.08 0.52
CA LEU A 120 -0.04 -15.22 1.67
C LEU A 120 -1.11 -15.76 2.63
N ILE A 121 -2.00 -16.58 2.15
CA ILE A 121 -3.07 -17.21 2.93
C ILE A 121 -2.66 -18.61 3.36
#